data_7cc5d131dfcae4f6ecb4322fae667f54
#
_entry.id   7cc5d131dfcae4f6ecb4322fae667f54
#
_cell.length_a   1.000
_cell.length_b   1.000
_cell.length_c   1.000
_cell.angle_alpha   90.00
_cell.angle_beta   90.00
_cell.angle_gamma   90.00
#
_symmetry.space_group_name_H-M   'P 1'
#
loop_
_entity.id
_entity.type
_entity.pdbx_description
1 polymer ?
#
loop_
_entity_poly.entity_id
_entity_poly.type
_entity_poly.pdbx_seq_one_letter_code
_entity_poly.pdbx_strand_id
1 'polypeptide(L)'
;MKLLKLVGYLFVGYVSLVFLFEAVFLGIFQPTIEGDRLKNLVITTTDSTGHPDPRRITYVMVDQSIYVSAHHWPRAWYHQAIKDPNIVVELNDLKSDYLAVPISGREFQSVAEAFPLPFIVRFLMGFPPQRNILRLDPQ
;
A
#
# COMPACT_ATOMS: atom_id res chain seq x y z
N MET A 1 -15.45 0.76 39.03
CA MET A 1 -14.42 -0.29 38.83
C MET A 1 -14.79 -1.35 37.80
N LYS A 2 -16.01 -1.92 37.82
CA LYS A 2 -16.41 -2.97 36.83
C LYS A 2 -16.47 -2.42 35.39
N LEU A 3 -17.02 -1.22 35.19
CA LEU A 3 -17.11 -0.59 33.87
C LEU A 3 -15.72 -0.33 33.25
N LEU A 4 -14.76 0.17 34.04
CA LEU A 4 -13.41 0.45 33.58
C LEU A 4 -12.67 -0.84 33.15
N LYS A 5 -12.89 -1.94 33.90
CA LYS A 5 -12.34 -3.25 33.51
C LYS A 5 -12.97 -3.77 32.22
N LEU A 6 -14.28 -3.61 32.06
CA LEU A 6 -14.98 -4.01 30.83
C LEU A 6 -14.46 -3.24 29.62
N VAL A 7 -14.30 -1.91 29.71
CA VAL A 7 -13.74 -1.08 28.66
C VAL A 7 -12.31 -1.51 28.33
N GLY A 8 -11.50 -1.83 29.35
CA GLY A 8 -10.15 -2.34 29.16
C GLY A 8 -10.13 -3.67 28.39
N TYR A 9 -10.99 -4.62 28.72
CA TYR A 9 -11.08 -5.89 27.99
C TYR A 9 -11.55 -5.72 26.55
N LEU A 10 -12.52 -4.84 26.31
CA LEU A 10 -12.98 -4.54 24.95
C LEU A 10 -11.88 -3.89 24.10
N PHE A 11 -11.10 -2.99 24.69
CA PHE A 11 -9.98 -2.35 24.02
C PHE A 11 -8.88 -3.38 23.66
N VAL A 12 -8.48 -4.21 24.61
CA VAL A 12 -7.49 -5.27 24.37
C VAL A 12 -7.98 -6.25 23.31
N GLY A 13 -9.25 -6.66 23.38
CA GLY A 13 -9.87 -7.53 22.39
C GLY A 13 -9.85 -6.92 20.98
N TYR A 14 -10.17 -5.65 20.87
CA TYR A 14 -10.12 -4.93 19.58
C TYR A 14 -8.70 -4.82 19.02
N VAL A 15 -7.72 -4.44 19.84
CA VAL A 15 -6.31 -4.39 19.43
C VAL A 15 -5.82 -5.77 18.96
N SER A 16 -6.16 -6.82 19.70
CA SER A 16 -5.79 -8.19 19.30
C SER A 16 -6.44 -8.60 17.98
N LEU A 17 -7.71 -8.21 17.75
CA LEU A 17 -8.41 -8.46 16.48
C LEU A 17 -7.72 -7.74 15.31
N VAL A 18 -7.32 -6.49 15.49
CA VAL A 18 -6.60 -5.72 14.46
C VAL A 18 -5.29 -6.38 14.08
N PHE A 19 -4.48 -6.77 15.07
CA PHE A 19 -3.22 -7.48 14.82
C PHE A 19 -3.42 -8.83 14.13
N LEU A 20 -4.43 -9.59 14.55
CA LEU A 20 -4.75 -10.88 13.93
C LEU A 20 -5.19 -10.70 12.48
N PHE A 21 -6.05 -9.71 12.22
CA PHE A 21 -6.50 -9.38 10.88
C PHE A 21 -5.33 -8.98 9.99
N GLU A 22 -4.45 -8.12 10.47
CA GLU A 22 -3.28 -7.67 9.72
C GLU A 22 -2.32 -8.84 9.42
N ALA A 23 -2.01 -9.67 10.42
CA ALA A 23 -1.11 -10.81 10.25
C ALA A 23 -1.67 -11.88 9.31
N VAL A 24 -2.95 -12.22 9.42
CA VAL A 24 -3.59 -13.29 8.64
C VAL A 24 -4.06 -12.79 7.29
N PHE A 25 -4.82 -11.69 7.25
CA PHE A 25 -5.43 -11.22 6.01
C PHE A 25 -4.38 -10.59 5.08
N LEU A 26 -3.58 -9.67 5.59
CA LEU A 26 -2.57 -8.99 4.77
C LEU A 26 -1.35 -9.88 4.50
N GLY A 27 -1.00 -10.77 5.43
CA GLY A 27 0.16 -11.66 5.27
C GLY A 27 -0.11 -12.88 4.39
N ILE A 28 -1.30 -13.46 4.46
CA ILE A 28 -1.61 -14.76 3.84
C ILE A 28 -2.63 -14.62 2.71
N PHE A 29 -3.72 -13.89 2.91
CA PHE A 29 -4.84 -13.84 1.96
C PHE A 29 -4.72 -12.76 0.89
N GLN A 30 -4.09 -11.63 1.17
CA GLN A 30 -3.98 -10.55 0.19
C GLN A 30 -3.32 -10.98 -1.13
N PRO A 31 -2.21 -11.74 -1.13
CA PRO A 31 -1.61 -12.22 -2.38
C PRO A 31 -2.51 -13.15 -3.19
N THR A 32 -3.49 -13.79 -2.55
CA THR A 32 -4.38 -14.78 -3.18
C THR A 32 -5.69 -14.16 -3.68
N ILE A 33 -6.24 -13.17 -2.98
CA ILE A 33 -7.55 -12.54 -3.29
C ILE A 33 -7.39 -11.47 -4.37
N GLU A 34 -6.26 -10.78 -4.43
CA GLU A 34 -5.98 -9.74 -5.42
C GLU A 34 -5.60 -10.30 -6.81
N GLY A 35 -5.44 -11.63 -6.92
CA GLY A 35 -4.84 -12.29 -8.09
C GLY A 35 -5.58 -12.11 -9.42
N ASP A 36 -6.92 -11.91 -9.44
CA ASP A 36 -7.70 -11.96 -10.67
C ASP A 36 -8.37 -10.64 -11.10
N ARG A 37 -8.48 -9.66 -10.21
CA ARG A 37 -9.20 -8.40 -10.51
C ARG A 37 -8.33 -7.15 -10.50
N LEU A 38 -7.20 -7.20 -9.85
CA LEU A 38 -6.29 -6.06 -9.73
C LEU A 38 -5.03 -6.33 -10.55
N LYS A 39 -4.67 -5.37 -11.36
CA LYS A 39 -3.44 -5.42 -12.15
C LYS A 39 -2.25 -5.26 -11.21
N ASN A 40 -1.26 -6.14 -11.34
CA ASN A 40 -0.04 -6.12 -10.55
C ASN A 40 1.15 -5.76 -11.44
N LEU A 41 2.11 -5.06 -10.85
CA LEU A 41 3.42 -4.82 -11.41
C LEU A 41 4.50 -5.17 -10.38
N VAL A 42 5.74 -5.32 -10.83
CA VAL A 42 6.89 -5.42 -9.93
C VAL A 42 7.62 -4.09 -9.96
N ILE A 43 7.69 -3.42 -8.81
CA ILE A 43 8.54 -2.25 -8.59
C ILE A 43 9.87 -2.72 -8.00
N THR A 44 10.97 -2.27 -8.55
CA THR A 44 12.30 -2.53 -8.00
C THR A 44 12.90 -1.21 -7.54
N THR A 45 13.07 -1.08 -6.25
CA THR A 45 13.72 0.05 -5.58
C THR A 45 15.11 -0.35 -5.11
N THR A 46 15.91 0.61 -4.68
CA THR A 46 17.26 0.36 -4.13
C THR A 46 17.18 0.42 -2.59
N ASP A 47 17.66 -0.63 -1.94
CA ASP A 47 17.71 -0.67 -0.47
C ASP A 47 18.83 0.20 0.11
N SER A 48 18.93 0.26 1.43
CA SER A 48 19.95 1.06 2.14
C SER A 48 21.39 0.57 1.91
N THR A 49 21.56 -0.64 1.39
CA THR A 49 22.86 -1.26 1.10
C THR A 49 23.23 -1.18 -0.39
N GLY A 50 22.36 -0.56 -1.21
CA GLY A 50 22.56 -0.40 -2.65
C GLY A 50 22.11 -1.60 -3.49
N HIS A 51 21.40 -2.57 -2.89
CA HIS A 51 20.89 -3.73 -3.61
C HIS A 51 19.47 -3.49 -4.13
N PRO A 52 19.12 -4.07 -5.29
CA PRO A 52 17.75 -4.02 -5.79
C PRO A 52 16.80 -4.82 -4.90
N ASP A 53 15.68 -4.20 -4.51
CA ASP A 53 14.61 -4.78 -3.70
C ASP A 53 13.31 -4.87 -4.52
N PRO A 54 13.04 -5.97 -5.25
CA PRO A 54 11.85 -6.13 -6.06
C PRO A 54 10.63 -6.45 -5.19
N ARG A 55 9.51 -5.76 -5.47
CA ARG A 55 8.22 -5.96 -4.79
C ARG A 55 7.08 -6.01 -5.78
N ARG A 56 6.23 -7.02 -5.65
CA ARG A 56 4.98 -7.07 -6.40
C ARG A 56 3.94 -6.22 -5.68
N ILE A 57 3.35 -5.28 -6.40
CA ILE A 57 2.35 -4.35 -5.87
C ILE A 57 1.23 -4.16 -6.86
N THR A 58 0.07 -3.80 -6.35
CA THR A 58 -1.11 -3.47 -7.16
C THR A 58 -1.00 -2.05 -7.69
N TYR A 59 -1.41 -1.85 -8.93
CA TYR A 59 -1.50 -0.53 -9.53
C TYR A 59 -2.89 -0.24 -10.09
N VAL A 60 -3.19 1.03 -10.25
CA VAL A 60 -4.34 1.52 -11.01
C VAL A 60 -3.88 2.44 -12.12
N MET A 61 -4.67 2.55 -13.18
CA MET A 61 -4.45 3.52 -14.24
C MET A 61 -5.55 4.57 -14.17
N VAL A 62 -5.15 5.83 -14.10
CA VAL A 62 -6.03 6.99 -14.21
C VAL A 62 -5.44 7.92 -15.25
N ASP A 63 -6.22 8.32 -16.26
CA ASP A 63 -5.80 9.21 -17.34
C ASP A 63 -4.44 8.81 -17.99
N GLN A 64 -4.27 7.49 -18.26
CA GLN A 64 -3.07 6.88 -18.84
C GLN A 64 -1.82 6.90 -17.96
N SER A 65 -1.91 7.41 -16.74
CA SER A 65 -0.83 7.36 -15.74
C SER A 65 -0.98 6.16 -14.82
N ILE A 66 0.15 5.58 -14.42
CA ILE A 66 0.21 4.44 -13.48
C ILE A 66 0.37 4.99 -12.07
N TYR A 67 -0.47 4.53 -11.15
CA TYR A 67 -0.41 4.88 -9.75
C TYR A 67 -0.29 3.64 -8.88
N VAL A 68 0.55 3.72 -7.86
CA VAL A 68 0.74 2.68 -6.84
C VAL A 68 0.52 3.26 -5.46
N SER A 69 -0.08 2.47 -4.57
CA SER A 69 -0.42 2.91 -3.22
C SER A 69 0.38 2.13 -2.18
N ALA A 70 1.07 2.86 -1.31
CA ALA A 70 1.61 2.28 -0.09
C ALA A 70 0.51 2.20 0.96
N HIS A 71 0.13 0.96 1.32
CA HIS A 71 -0.86 0.75 2.36
C HIS A 71 -0.31 1.14 3.74
N HIS A 72 -1.05 1.93 4.43
CA HIS A 72 -1.18 2.29 5.85
C HIS A 72 0.08 2.50 6.68
N TRP A 73 1.02 1.62 6.61
CA TRP A 73 2.32 1.77 7.27
C TRP A 73 3.35 1.92 6.16
N PRO A 74 4.18 2.97 6.21
CA PRO A 74 5.16 3.20 5.16
C PRO A 74 6.06 1.99 5.02
N ARG A 75 5.86 1.26 3.94
CA ARG A 75 6.67 0.06 3.63
C ARG A 75 8.03 0.48 3.14
N ALA A 76 9.02 -0.39 3.34
CA ALA A 76 10.40 -0.13 2.97
C ALA A 76 10.55 0.39 1.53
N TRP A 77 9.89 -0.24 0.55
CA TRP A 77 9.92 0.15 -0.85
C TRP A 77 9.45 1.60 -1.10
N TYR A 78 8.46 2.08 -0.34
CA TYR A 78 7.98 3.46 -0.47
C TYR A 78 9.04 4.46 -0.02
N HIS A 79 9.67 4.23 1.14
CA HIS A 79 10.76 5.08 1.63
C HIS A 79 11.98 5.05 0.72
N GLN A 80 12.28 3.88 0.15
CA GLN A 80 13.36 3.72 -0.83
C GLN A 80 13.05 4.54 -2.08
N ALA A 81 11.81 4.46 -2.63
CA ALA A 81 11.39 5.24 -3.78
C ALA A 81 11.33 6.76 -3.53
N ILE A 82 11.07 7.20 -2.29
CA ILE A 82 11.16 8.63 -1.94
C ILE A 82 12.60 9.09 -1.88
N LYS A 83 13.50 8.26 -1.37
CA LYS A 83 14.93 8.58 -1.24
C LYS A 83 15.65 8.55 -2.59
N ASP A 84 15.34 7.56 -3.42
CA ASP A 84 15.83 7.43 -4.79
C ASP A 84 14.64 7.18 -5.71
N PRO A 85 14.13 8.23 -6.39
CA PRO A 85 12.93 8.13 -7.21
C PRO A 85 13.14 7.41 -8.54
N ASN A 86 14.38 7.12 -8.93
CA ASN A 86 14.69 6.34 -10.12
C ASN A 86 14.48 4.85 -9.80
N ILE A 87 13.45 4.28 -10.38
CA ILE A 87 13.03 2.92 -10.10
C ILE A 87 12.87 2.12 -11.39
N VAL A 88 12.94 0.80 -11.28
CA VAL A 88 12.61 -0.09 -12.40
C VAL A 88 11.22 -0.67 -12.18
N VAL A 89 10.38 -0.61 -13.18
CA VAL A 89 9.04 -1.20 -13.17
C VAL A 89 8.97 -2.31 -14.21
N GLU A 90 8.50 -3.48 -13.78
CA GLU A 90 8.21 -4.60 -14.65
C GLU A 90 6.70 -4.75 -14.80
N LEU A 91 6.21 -4.56 -16.02
CA LEU A 91 4.82 -4.67 -16.39
C LEU A 91 4.69 -5.60 -17.59
N ASN A 92 3.89 -6.67 -17.47
CA ASN A 92 3.73 -7.67 -18.53
C ASN A 92 5.08 -8.23 -19.04
N ASP A 93 5.97 -8.57 -18.11
CA ASP A 93 7.33 -9.09 -18.38
C ASP A 93 8.28 -8.12 -19.09
N LEU A 94 7.88 -6.84 -19.23
CA LEU A 94 8.71 -5.77 -19.75
C LEU A 94 9.23 -4.89 -18.62
N LYS A 95 10.54 -4.74 -18.54
CA LYS A 95 11.22 -3.84 -17.59
C LYS A 95 11.51 -2.51 -18.24
N SER A 96 11.18 -1.42 -17.55
CA SER A 96 11.44 -0.05 -17.99
C SER A 96 11.76 0.83 -16.80
N ASP A 97 12.50 1.90 -17.06
CA ASP A 97 12.86 2.90 -16.06
C ASP A 97 11.71 3.89 -15.86
N TYR A 98 11.43 4.20 -14.60
CA TYR A 98 10.37 5.12 -14.19
C TYR A 98 10.86 6.05 -13.09
N LEU A 99 10.23 7.23 -13.04
CA LEU A 99 10.38 8.16 -11.95
C LEU A 99 9.19 8.03 -11.00
N ALA A 100 9.44 7.75 -9.72
CA ALA A 100 8.42 7.70 -8.68
C ALA A 100 8.12 9.10 -8.15
N VAL A 101 6.92 9.61 -8.37
CA VAL A 101 6.50 10.97 -7.99
C VAL A 101 5.40 10.91 -6.94
N PRO A 102 5.64 11.39 -5.70
CA PRO A 102 4.59 11.52 -4.70
C PRO A 102 3.53 12.50 -5.15
N ILE A 103 2.26 12.09 -5.05
CA ILE A 103 1.14 12.95 -5.42
C ILE A 103 0.43 13.54 -4.19
N SER A 104 -0.19 14.71 -4.37
CA SER A 104 -0.92 15.41 -3.32
C SER A 104 -2.05 16.26 -3.92
N GLY A 105 -2.86 16.91 -3.05
CA GLY A 105 -3.91 17.84 -3.47
C GLY A 105 -5.00 17.18 -4.33
N ARG A 106 -5.39 17.82 -5.43
CA ARG A 106 -6.50 17.36 -6.29
C ARG A 106 -6.19 16.05 -6.97
N GLU A 107 -4.96 15.87 -7.46
CA GLU A 107 -4.52 14.63 -8.09
C GLU A 107 -4.65 13.44 -7.12
N PHE A 108 -4.20 13.63 -5.88
CA PHE A 108 -4.36 12.63 -4.83
C PHE A 108 -5.84 12.28 -4.60
N GLN A 109 -6.73 13.27 -4.50
CA GLN A 109 -8.16 13.04 -4.27
C GLN A 109 -8.79 12.22 -5.40
N SER A 110 -8.53 12.59 -6.65
CA SER A 110 -9.02 11.87 -7.82
C SER A 110 -8.53 10.42 -7.88
N VAL A 111 -7.26 10.18 -7.58
CA VAL A 111 -6.67 8.83 -7.62
C VAL A 111 -7.08 8.00 -6.40
N ALA A 112 -7.24 8.61 -5.23
CA ALA A 112 -7.64 7.91 -4.00
C ALA A 112 -9.03 7.25 -4.13
N GLU A 113 -9.92 7.80 -4.95
CA GLU A 113 -11.23 7.19 -5.27
C GLU A 113 -11.11 5.87 -6.02
N ALA A 114 -10.03 5.67 -6.78
CA ALA A 114 -9.74 4.42 -7.48
C ALA A 114 -9.24 3.30 -6.54
N PHE A 115 -8.94 3.65 -5.29
CA PHE A 115 -8.53 2.71 -4.23
C PHE A 115 -9.55 2.71 -3.07
N PRO A 116 -10.81 2.28 -3.28
CA PRO A 116 -11.83 2.34 -2.26
C PRO A 116 -11.46 1.46 -1.05
N LEU A 117 -11.69 1.98 0.15
CA LEU A 117 -11.51 1.25 1.38
C LEU A 117 -12.82 1.28 2.18
N PRO A 118 -13.63 0.21 2.13
CA PRO A 118 -14.88 0.10 2.86
C PRO A 118 -14.69 0.36 4.37
N PHE A 119 -15.70 0.96 5.03
CA PHE A 119 -15.63 1.28 6.46
C PHE A 119 -15.30 0.05 7.32
N ILE A 120 -15.89 -1.11 7.01
CA ILE A 120 -15.62 -2.34 7.77
C ILE A 120 -14.14 -2.75 7.69
N VAL A 121 -13.51 -2.60 6.53
CA VAL A 121 -12.09 -2.89 6.35
C VAL A 121 -11.25 -1.87 7.12
N ARG A 122 -11.58 -0.58 7.09
CA ARG A 122 -10.91 0.45 7.89
C ARG A 122 -11.00 0.17 9.38
N PHE A 123 -12.15 -0.29 9.86
CA PHE A 123 -12.34 -0.70 11.25
C PHE A 123 -11.46 -1.90 11.61
N LEU A 124 -11.45 -2.95 10.78
CA LEU A 124 -10.61 -4.14 10.99
C LEU A 124 -9.11 -3.84 10.92
N MET A 125 -8.72 -2.80 10.20
CA MET A 125 -7.32 -2.35 10.09
C MET A 125 -6.93 -1.31 11.16
N GLY A 126 -7.79 -1.04 12.13
CA GLY A 126 -7.51 -0.09 13.22
C GLY A 126 -7.50 1.37 12.79
N PHE A 127 -8.34 1.77 11.82
CA PHE A 127 -8.41 3.14 11.29
C PHE A 127 -7.05 3.67 10.84
N PRO A 128 -6.44 3.05 9.83
CA PRO A 128 -5.13 3.43 9.35
C PRO A 128 -5.10 4.89 8.85
N PRO A 129 -3.94 5.57 8.90
CA PRO A 129 -3.76 6.91 8.35
C PRO A 129 -3.98 6.92 6.83
N GLN A 130 -4.05 8.12 6.27
CA GLN A 130 -4.19 8.32 4.83
C GLN A 130 -3.05 7.63 4.07
N ARG A 131 -3.39 7.00 2.94
CA ARG A 131 -2.41 6.32 2.08
C ARG A 131 -1.43 7.30 1.48
N ASN A 132 -0.25 6.78 1.16
CA ASN A 132 0.69 7.45 0.28
C ASN A 132 0.57 6.87 -1.13
N ILE A 133 0.44 7.71 -2.13
CA ILE A 133 0.30 7.30 -3.53
C ILE A 133 1.47 7.89 -4.32
N LEU A 134 2.07 7.05 -5.15
CA LEU A 134 3.09 7.47 -6.11
C LEU A 134 2.53 7.35 -7.53
N ARG A 135 2.77 8.36 -8.35
CA ARG A 135 2.64 8.28 -9.80
C ARG A 135 3.96 7.75 -10.37
N LEU A 136 3.88 6.88 -11.34
CA LEU A 136 5.03 6.32 -12.04
C LEU A 136 5.11 6.95 -13.43
N ASP A 137 6.08 7.83 -13.62
CA ASP A 137 6.31 8.53 -14.88
C ASP A 137 7.40 7.77 -15.67
N PRO A 138 7.16 7.32 -16.92
CA PRO A 138 8.17 6.65 -17.73
C PRO A 138 9.32 7.60 -18.07
N GLN A 139 10.55 7.08 -18.07
CA GLN A 139 11.77 7.80 -18.45
C GLN A 139 12.21 7.47 -19.87
#